data_4043a3e1cfb97fc35eaa7e2be7a7a4b3
#
_entry.id   4043a3e1cfb97fc35eaa7e2be7a7a4b3
#
_cell.length_a   1.000
_cell.length_b   1.000
_cell.length_c   1.000
_cell.angle_alpha   90.00
_cell.angle_beta   90.00
_cell.angle_gamma   90.00
#
_symmetry.space_group_name_H-M   'P 1'
#
loop_
_entity.id
_entity.type
_entity.pdbx_description
1 polymer ?
#
loop_
_entity_poly.entity_id
_entity_poly.type
_entity_poly.pdbx_seq_one_letter_code
_entity_poly.pdbx_strand_id
1 'polypeptide(L)' 'MPQNSVKKIREQLLLSKAELARKAGVSPLTIDRIEKGEDCRMETKRKIILALGYTLSDKEQIFFDDM' A
#
# COMPACT_ATOMS: atom_id res chain seq x y z
N MET A 1 -13.85 -5.96 -7.13
CA MET A 1 -12.70 -5.24 -7.69
C MET A 1 -11.83 -4.71 -6.57
N PRO A 2 -10.52 -4.86 -6.63
CA PRO A 2 -9.67 -4.26 -5.63
C PRO A 2 -9.70 -2.73 -5.76
N GLN A 3 -9.68 -2.04 -4.62
CA GLN A 3 -9.67 -0.59 -4.58
C GLN A 3 -8.26 -0.02 -4.64
N ASN A 4 -7.27 -0.90 -4.72
CA ASN A 4 -5.88 -0.49 -4.81
C ASN A 4 -5.06 -1.62 -5.40
N SER A 5 -3.83 -1.32 -5.78
CA SER A 5 -2.90 -2.30 -6.34
C SER A 5 -1.75 -2.63 -5.39
N VAL A 6 -1.94 -2.40 -4.10
CA VAL A 6 -0.87 -2.64 -3.11
C VAL A 6 -0.41 -4.09 -3.16
N LYS A 7 -1.34 -5.05 -3.13
CA LYS A 7 -0.97 -6.47 -3.16
C LYS A 7 -0.22 -6.82 -4.43
N LYS A 8 -0.72 -6.35 -5.58
CA LYS A 8 -0.09 -6.65 -6.87
C LYS A 8 1.34 -6.13 -6.93
N ILE A 9 1.54 -4.88 -6.53
CA ILE A 9 2.86 -4.27 -6.57
C ILE A 9 3.78 -4.94 -5.56
N ARG A 10 3.27 -5.23 -4.36
CA ARG A 10 4.03 -5.92 -3.33
C ARG A 10 4.54 -7.27 -3.84
N GLU A 11 3.67 -8.02 -4.49
CA GLU A 11 4.03 -9.34 -5.03
C GLU A 11 5.03 -9.22 -6.17
N GLN A 12 4.90 -8.20 -7.00
CA GLN A 12 5.88 -7.95 -8.07
C GLN A 12 7.26 -7.65 -7.51
N LEU A 13 7.33 -7.04 -6.33
CA LEU A 13 8.59 -6.74 -5.67
C LEU A 13 9.07 -7.89 -4.78
N LEU A 14 8.34 -8.99 -4.75
CA LEU A 14 8.67 -10.17 -3.95
C LEU A 14 8.77 -9.85 -2.45
N LEU A 15 7.90 -8.95 -1.98
CA LEU A 15 7.83 -8.58 -0.57
C LEU A 15 6.70 -9.33 0.12
N SER A 16 6.94 -9.80 1.34
CA SER A 16 5.86 -10.31 2.19
C SER A 16 5.10 -9.11 2.79
N LYS A 17 3.91 -9.39 3.35
CA LYS A 17 3.16 -8.33 4.04
C LYS A 17 3.98 -7.76 5.19
N ALA A 18 4.68 -8.62 5.93
CA ALA A 18 5.51 -8.18 7.05
C ALA A 18 6.66 -7.29 6.58
N GLU A 19 7.27 -7.65 5.46
CA GLU A 19 8.36 -6.83 4.91
C GLU A 19 7.88 -5.47 4.46
N LEU A 20 6.75 -5.42 3.77
CA LEU A 20 6.19 -4.15 3.35
C LEU A 20 5.80 -3.30 4.56
N ALA A 21 5.18 -3.93 5.56
CA ALA A 21 4.79 -3.22 6.78
C ALA A 21 6.00 -2.60 7.47
N ARG A 22 7.09 -3.35 7.55
CA ARG A 22 8.32 -2.84 8.15
C ARG A 22 8.88 -1.66 7.38
N LYS A 23 8.89 -1.75 6.05
CA LYS A 23 9.38 -0.66 5.21
C LYS A 23 8.50 0.58 5.34
N ALA A 24 7.21 0.39 5.46
CA ALA A 24 6.26 1.49 5.56
C ALA A 24 6.11 2.03 6.99
N GLY A 25 6.62 1.31 7.98
CA GLY A 25 6.48 1.72 9.37
C GLY A 25 5.07 1.53 9.91
N VAL A 26 4.36 0.51 9.44
CA VAL A 26 3.01 0.17 9.89
C VAL A 26 2.96 -1.30 10.28
N SER A 27 1.84 -1.74 10.84
CA SER A 27 1.70 -3.14 11.23
C SER A 27 1.32 -4.01 10.02
N PRO A 28 1.67 -5.30 10.04
CA PRO A 28 1.24 -6.23 8.98
C PRO A 28 -0.26 -6.32 8.85
N LEU A 29 -0.99 -6.17 9.95
CA LEU A 29 -2.45 -6.18 9.93
C LEU A 29 -2.99 -5.00 9.12
N THR A 30 -2.32 -3.84 9.21
CA THR A 30 -2.68 -2.68 8.42
C THR A 30 -2.55 -2.97 6.93
N ILE A 31 -1.46 -3.64 6.53
CA ILE A 31 -1.27 -4.03 5.14
C ILE A 31 -2.37 -4.99 4.70
N ASP A 32 -2.68 -5.98 5.53
CA ASP A 32 -3.71 -6.96 5.21
C ASP A 32 -5.07 -6.30 4.98
N ARG A 33 -5.45 -5.37 5.85
CA ARG A 33 -6.71 -4.66 5.73
C ARG A 33 -6.77 -3.82 4.46
N ILE A 34 -5.68 -3.12 4.14
CA ILE A 34 -5.62 -2.28 2.95
C ILE A 34 -5.75 -3.13 1.70
N GLU A 35 -5.10 -4.29 1.66
CA GLU A 35 -5.17 -5.16 0.50
C GLU A 35 -6.58 -5.75 0.30
N LYS A 36 -7.36 -5.79 1.37
CA LYS A 36 -8.75 -6.23 1.30
C LYS A 36 -9.71 -5.10 0.88
N GLY A 37 -9.18 -3.91 0.68
CA GLY A 37 -9.97 -2.78 0.24
C GLY A 37 -10.47 -1.87 1.35
N GLU A 38 -10.02 -2.07 2.58
CA GLU A 38 -10.39 -1.18 3.68
C GLU A 38 -9.67 0.14 3.55
N ASP A 39 -10.34 1.21 3.93
CA ASP A 39 -9.78 2.54 3.85
C ASP A 39 -8.70 2.75 4.90
N CYS A 40 -7.85 3.76 4.69
CA CYS A 40 -6.80 4.10 5.63
C CYS A 40 -6.54 5.60 5.56
N ARG A 41 -5.78 6.09 6.55
CA ARG A 41 -5.45 7.51 6.62
C ARG A 41 -4.51 7.90 5.50
N MET A 42 -4.53 9.16 5.12
CA MET A 42 -3.63 9.66 4.07
C MET A 42 -2.17 9.46 4.44
N GLU A 43 -1.84 9.63 5.72
CA GLU A 43 -0.48 9.40 6.18
C GLU A 43 -0.04 7.95 5.94
N THR A 44 -0.94 7.00 6.19
CA THR A 44 -0.66 5.59 5.94
C THR A 44 -0.48 5.32 4.46
N LYS A 45 -1.33 5.91 3.61
CA LYS A 45 -1.20 5.77 2.17
C LYS A 45 0.14 6.29 1.69
N ARG A 46 0.56 7.45 2.19
CA ARG A 46 1.85 8.03 1.82
C ARG A 46 3.00 7.10 2.19
N LYS A 47 2.97 6.55 3.40
CA LYS A 47 4.01 5.64 3.86
C LYS A 47 4.11 4.41 2.96
N ILE A 48 2.97 3.85 2.57
CA ILE A 48 2.94 2.67 1.73
C ILE A 48 3.44 2.98 0.32
N ILE A 49 3.02 4.10 -0.26
CA ILE A 49 3.48 4.51 -1.58
C ILE A 49 5.00 4.60 -1.62
N LEU A 50 5.58 5.27 -0.63
CA LEU A 50 7.03 5.43 -0.58
C LEU A 50 7.74 4.10 -0.32
N ALA A 51 7.16 3.24 0.51
CA ALA A 51 7.74 1.93 0.79
C ALA A 51 7.76 1.03 -0.44
N LEU A 52 6.80 1.21 -1.35
CA LEU A 52 6.75 0.46 -2.59
C LEU A 52 7.71 1.01 -3.66
N GLY A 53 8.41 2.10 -3.35
CA GLY A 53 9.36 2.71 -4.28
C GLY A 53 8.73 3.68 -5.27
N TYR A 54 7.51 4.09 -5.01
CA TYR A 54 6.81 5.04 -5.88
C TYR A 54 6.89 6.44 -5.28
N THR A 55 6.54 7.45 -6.08
CA THR A 55 6.46 8.82 -5.60
C THR A 55 5.02 9.15 -5.23
N LEU A 56 4.82 10.25 -4.51
CA LEU A 56 3.48 10.65 -4.12
C LEU A 56 2.61 11.04 -5.31
N SER A 57 3.22 11.45 -6.42
CA SER A 57 2.47 11.73 -7.63
C SER A 57 1.91 10.47 -8.28
N ASP A 58 2.40 9.30 -7.88
CA ASP A 58 1.93 8.02 -8.39
C ASP A 58 0.77 7.43 -7.58
N LYS A 59 0.22 8.18 -6.64
CA LYS A 59 -0.79 7.63 -5.71
C LYS A 59 -2.00 7.03 -6.43
N GLU A 60 -2.40 7.61 -7.55
CA GLU A 60 -3.55 7.12 -8.30
C GLU A 60 -3.32 5.76 -8.94
N GLN A 61 -2.07 5.40 -9.15
CA GLN A 61 -1.71 4.08 -9.66
C GLN A 61 -1.83 3.02 -8.58
N ILE A 62 -1.80 3.43 -7.32
CA ILE A 62 -1.80 2.52 -6.18
C ILE A 62 -3.16 2.53 -5.47
N PHE A 63 -3.72 3.71 -5.23
CA PHE A 63 -5.00 3.87 -4.54
C PHE A 63 -6.01 4.50 -5.49
N PHE A 64 -6.82 3.67 -6.14
CA PHE A 64 -7.69 4.09 -7.24
C PHE A 64 -8.86 4.97 -6.78
N ASP A 65 -9.30 4.78 -5.56
CA ASP A 65 -10.47 5.45 -5.02
C ASP A 65 -10.12 6.76 -4.31
N ASP A 66 -8.89 7.17 -4.38
CA ASP A 66 -8.38 8.34 -3.66
C ASP A 66 -8.33 9.55 -4.60
N MET A 67 -9.46 9.83 -5.21
CA MET A 67 -9.55 10.93 -6.15
C MET A 67 -10.46 12.04 -5.69
#